data_a3ff06fd618b9b41de8a3043cb8c26bd
#
_entry.id   a3ff06fd618b9b41de8a3043cb8c26bd
#
_cell.length_a   1.000
_cell.length_b   1.000
_cell.length_c   1.000
_cell.angle_alpha   90.00
_cell.angle_beta   90.00
_cell.angle_gamma   90.00
#
_symmetry.space_group_name_H-M   'P 1'
#
loop_
_entity.id
_entity.type
_entity.pdbx_description
1 polymer ?
#
loop_
_entity_poly.entity_id
_entity_poly.type
_entity_poly.pdbx_seq_one_letter_code
_entity_poly.pdbx_strand_id
1 'polypeptide(L)'
;MATFVVAHGAWSAAWGWKKMRQLMQVRGHTLITPTLTGLGERGHLANPSIDLETHIADILGVLKYEDLSGINLIGHSYGGMVATGVADRARDRIAKLIYIDAFAPNDGDSVMAILPEAARAQRKPSADGFIPPGPMPPDTPADDRAWAEPLRLPQPARTFEQPLKFHGGPLTLPRHYIYCSRNAPDDRFRRFYDRAIREGWGHDTIDASHNPHITCPEALMAILDRVAL
;
A
#
# COMPACT_ATOMS: atom_id res chain seq x y z
N MET A 1 -2.66 16.51 -15.52
CA MET A 1 -1.54 16.50 -14.55
C MET A 1 -2.12 16.25 -13.17
N ALA A 2 -1.66 15.24 -12.44
CA ALA A 2 -2.19 14.87 -11.13
C ALA A 2 -1.03 14.58 -10.15
N THR A 3 -1.28 14.76 -8.85
CA THR A 3 -0.36 14.39 -7.78
C THR A 3 -0.81 13.09 -7.14
N PHE A 4 0.12 12.15 -7.01
CA PHE A 4 -0.09 10.88 -6.34
C PHE A 4 0.80 10.80 -5.10
N VAL A 5 0.27 10.30 -4.00
CA VAL A 5 1.02 10.00 -2.78
C VAL A 5 0.85 8.51 -2.49
N VAL A 6 1.94 7.82 -2.14
CA VAL A 6 1.93 6.37 -1.94
C VAL A 6 2.14 6.00 -0.49
N ALA A 7 1.23 5.21 0.05
CA ALA A 7 1.47 4.35 1.21
C ALA A 7 1.91 2.97 0.69
N HIS A 8 3.19 2.65 0.81
CA HIS A 8 3.79 1.44 0.26
C HIS A 8 3.45 0.18 1.06
N GLY A 9 3.68 -1.00 0.46
CA GLY A 9 3.45 -2.30 1.08
C GLY A 9 4.44 -2.61 2.21
N ALA A 10 4.14 -3.66 2.98
CA ALA A 10 5.05 -4.17 4.02
C ALA A 10 6.40 -4.59 3.43
N TRP A 11 7.44 -4.52 4.28
CA TRP A 11 8.82 -4.90 3.93
C TRP A 11 9.42 -4.10 2.76
N SER A 12 8.74 -3.09 2.27
CA SER A 12 9.11 -2.24 1.15
C SER A 12 9.41 -0.81 1.64
N ALA A 13 9.66 0.09 0.70
CA ALA A 13 9.87 1.51 0.96
C ALA A 13 9.72 2.31 -0.35
N ALA A 14 10.07 3.60 -0.32
CA ALA A 14 10.09 4.46 -1.50
C ALA A 14 10.88 3.85 -2.68
N TRP A 15 11.94 3.09 -2.42
CA TRP A 15 12.75 2.44 -3.46
C TRP A 15 11.91 1.55 -4.40
N GLY A 16 10.90 0.84 -3.87
CA GLY A 16 10.04 -0.04 -4.66
C GLY A 16 9.26 0.67 -5.76
N TRP A 17 9.09 1.98 -5.65
CA TRP A 17 8.37 2.81 -6.62
C TRP A 17 9.29 3.54 -7.61
N LYS A 18 10.59 3.21 -7.64
CA LYS A 18 11.58 3.87 -8.50
C LYS A 18 11.19 3.87 -9.97
N LYS A 19 10.74 2.73 -10.51
CA LYS A 19 10.30 2.61 -11.91
C LYS A 19 9.07 3.50 -12.18
N MET A 20 8.10 3.50 -11.28
CA MET A 20 6.89 4.32 -11.40
C MET A 20 7.19 5.82 -11.37
N ARG A 21 8.15 6.29 -10.55
CA ARG A 21 8.50 7.73 -10.52
C ARG A 21 8.92 8.25 -11.89
N GLN A 22 9.72 7.48 -12.63
CA GLN A 22 10.17 7.88 -13.99
C GLN A 22 8.98 7.92 -14.96
N LEU A 23 8.13 6.92 -14.96
CA LEU A 23 6.95 6.85 -15.84
C LEU A 23 5.95 7.98 -15.55
N MET A 24 5.66 8.24 -14.28
CA MET A 24 4.79 9.32 -13.83
C MET A 24 5.30 10.69 -14.30
N GLN A 25 6.60 10.94 -14.15
CA GLN A 25 7.23 12.18 -14.60
C GLN A 25 7.10 12.38 -16.11
N VAL A 26 7.34 11.34 -16.92
CA VAL A 26 7.17 11.38 -18.37
C VAL A 26 5.72 11.71 -18.77
N ARG A 27 4.74 11.26 -17.99
CA ARG A 27 3.32 11.53 -18.20
C ARG A 27 2.85 12.87 -17.61
N GLY A 28 3.76 13.65 -17.03
CA GLY A 28 3.44 14.94 -16.41
C GLY A 28 2.73 14.85 -15.06
N HIS A 29 2.81 13.68 -14.40
CA HIS A 29 2.30 13.50 -13.04
C HIS A 29 3.41 13.65 -12.00
N THR A 30 3.04 14.02 -10.78
CA THR A 30 3.92 14.00 -9.62
C THR A 30 3.65 12.74 -8.80
N LEU A 31 4.71 11.97 -8.48
CA LEU A 31 4.63 10.81 -7.59
C LEU A 31 5.47 11.05 -6.34
N ILE A 32 4.82 11.18 -5.20
CA ILE A 32 5.44 11.33 -3.89
C ILE A 32 5.38 9.97 -3.20
N THR A 33 6.55 9.46 -2.81
CA THR A 33 6.70 8.11 -2.24
C THR A 33 7.39 8.19 -0.88
N PRO A 34 6.68 8.62 0.19
CA PRO A 34 7.26 8.64 1.53
C PRO A 34 7.62 7.23 1.98
N THR A 35 8.75 7.08 2.65
CA THR A 35 9.07 5.83 3.34
C THR A 35 8.49 5.85 4.75
N LEU A 36 7.77 4.79 5.09
CA LEU A 36 7.18 4.61 6.41
C LEU A 36 8.29 4.36 7.46
N THR A 37 8.12 4.89 8.66
CA THR A 37 9.11 4.82 9.74
C THR A 37 9.53 3.39 10.06
N GLY A 38 10.84 3.17 10.18
CA GLY A 38 11.43 1.85 10.45
C GLY A 38 11.72 1.00 9.22
N LEU A 39 11.42 1.50 8.00
CA LEU A 39 11.62 0.77 6.75
C LEU A 39 12.56 1.54 5.80
N GLY A 40 13.09 0.84 4.79
CA GLY A 40 13.98 1.42 3.79
C GLY A 40 15.10 2.29 4.37
N GLU A 41 15.29 3.51 3.83
CA GLU A 41 16.27 4.48 4.31
C GLU A 41 16.00 5.00 5.73
N ARG A 42 14.80 4.74 6.27
CA ARG A 42 14.43 5.04 7.66
C ARG A 42 14.57 3.82 8.58
N GLY A 43 15.24 2.74 8.12
CA GLY A 43 15.48 1.51 8.87
C GLY A 43 16.23 1.73 10.19
N HIS A 44 17.08 2.79 10.27
CA HIS A 44 17.78 3.18 11.49
C HIS A 44 16.85 3.62 12.64
N LEU A 45 15.59 3.91 12.34
CA LEU A 45 14.53 4.24 13.31
C LEU A 45 13.73 3.00 13.74
N ALA A 46 14.02 1.81 13.17
CA ALA A 46 13.24 0.62 13.43
C ALA A 46 13.26 0.25 14.93
N ASN A 47 12.07 0.05 15.48
CA ASN A 47 11.86 -0.44 16.83
C ASN A 47 10.50 -1.14 16.94
N PRO A 48 10.28 -2.06 17.88
CA PRO A 48 9.07 -2.86 17.98
C PRO A 48 7.82 -2.09 18.45
N SER A 49 7.96 -0.82 18.88
CA SER A 49 6.81 0.01 19.27
C SER A 49 6.14 0.70 18.09
N ILE A 50 6.77 0.72 16.92
CA ILE A 50 6.17 1.26 15.69
C ILE A 50 4.91 0.47 15.35
N ASP A 51 3.80 1.19 15.15
CA ASP A 51 2.47 0.65 14.91
C ASP A 51 1.80 1.28 13.67
N LEU A 52 0.56 0.93 13.41
CA LEU A 52 -0.20 1.45 12.27
C LEU A 52 -0.39 2.97 12.36
N GLU A 53 -0.62 3.51 13.56
CA GLU A 53 -0.77 4.95 13.77
C GLU A 53 0.49 5.72 13.44
N THR A 54 1.66 5.18 13.76
CA THR A 54 2.96 5.76 13.37
C THR A 54 3.04 5.91 11.85
N HIS A 55 2.69 4.88 11.10
CA HIS A 55 2.73 4.91 9.63
C HIS A 55 1.66 5.83 9.02
N ILE A 56 0.49 5.93 9.63
CA ILE A 56 -0.54 6.90 9.23
C ILE A 56 -0.01 8.33 9.44
N ALA A 57 0.63 8.58 10.59
CA ALA A 57 1.21 9.89 10.90
C ALA A 57 2.32 10.29 9.92
N ASP A 58 3.13 9.34 9.43
CA ASP A 58 4.15 9.59 8.40
C ASP A 58 3.53 10.24 7.14
N ILE A 59 2.44 9.67 6.63
CA ILE A 59 1.78 10.18 5.42
C ILE A 59 1.02 11.48 5.69
N LEU A 60 0.31 11.57 6.82
CA LEU A 60 -0.36 12.82 7.23
C LEU A 60 0.63 13.98 7.38
N GLY A 61 1.82 13.70 7.91
CA GLY A 61 2.91 14.66 7.99
C GLY A 61 3.31 15.18 6.61
N VAL A 62 3.51 14.29 5.64
CA VAL A 62 3.83 14.70 4.26
C VAL A 62 2.71 15.56 3.66
N LEU A 63 1.45 15.15 3.78
CA LEU A 63 0.33 15.95 3.27
C LEU A 63 0.29 17.35 3.88
N LYS A 64 0.60 17.47 5.18
CA LYS A 64 0.59 18.73 5.91
C LYS A 64 1.75 19.64 5.54
N TYR A 65 2.98 19.13 5.61
CA TYR A 65 4.17 19.96 5.48
C TYR A 65 4.55 20.28 4.03
N GLU A 66 4.12 19.46 3.07
CA GLU A 66 4.21 19.76 1.63
C GLU A 66 2.95 20.47 1.10
N ASP A 67 2.01 20.82 1.99
CA ASP A 67 0.71 21.46 1.69
C ASP A 67 -0.05 20.81 0.53
N LEU A 68 -0.10 19.49 0.53
CA LEU A 68 -0.73 18.70 -0.55
C LEU A 68 -2.24 18.62 -0.34
N SER A 69 -2.99 18.90 -1.42
CA SER A 69 -4.44 18.75 -1.48
C SER A 69 -4.89 18.30 -2.88
N GLY A 70 -6.11 17.75 -2.99
CA GLY A 70 -6.62 17.22 -4.26
C GLY A 70 -5.82 16.04 -4.80
N ILE A 71 -5.14 15.28 -3.93
CA ILE A 71 -4.26 14.20 -4.32
C ILE A 71 -5.00 12.88 -4.60
N ASN A 72 -4.38 12.02 -5.41
CA ASN A 72 -4.71 10.61 -5.49
C ASN A 72 -3.84 9.85 -4.48
N LEU A 73 -4.44 9.30 -3.43
CA LEU A 73 -3.74 8.51 -2.42
C LEU A 73 -3.72 7.05 -2.82
N ILE A 74 -2.54 6.48 -3.00
CA ILE A 74 -2.36 5.06 -3.34
C ILE A 74 -2.01 4.28 -2.07
N GLY A 75 -2.76 3.19 -1.82
CA GLY A 75 -2.39 2.15 -0.87
C GLY A 75 -2.05 0.86 -1.59
N HIS A 76 -0.82 0.36 -1.47
CA HIS A 76 -0.42 -0.94 -1.99
C HIS A 76 -0.31 -1.96 -0.86
N SER A 77 -0.92 -3.14 -1.01
CA SER A 77 -0.77 -4.22 -0.02
C SER A 77 -1.14 -3.76 1.42
N TYR A 78 -0.20 -3.88 2.38
CA TYR A 78 -0.31 -3.30 3.73
C TYR A 78 -0.61 -1.80 3.71
N GLY A 79 -0.04 -1.08 2.75
CA GLY A 79 -0.27 0.37 2.59
C GLY A 79 -1.73 0.75 2.41
N GLY A 80 -2.61 -0.20 2.09
CA GLY A 80 -4.05 0.01 2.08
C GLY A 80 -4.62 0.28 3.48
N MET A 81 -4.07 -0.32 4.53
CA MET A 81 -4.42 0.01 5.93
C MET A 81 -4.06 1.47 6.25
N VAL A 82 -2.83 1.85 5.90
CA VAL A 82 -2.29 3.20 6.12
C VAL A 82 -3.11 4.22 5.33
N ALA A 83 -3.30 3.99 4.01
CA ALA A 83 -4.02 4.91 3.14
C ALA A 83 -5.49 5.09 3.57
N THR A 84 -6.14 4.03 4.08
CA THR A 84 -7.50 4.13 4.63
C THR A 84 -7.53 5.00 5.88
N GLY A 85 -6.56 4.85 6.80
CA GLY A 85 -6.45 5.69 7.99
C GLY A 85 -6.15 7.15 7.69
N VAL A 86 -5.29 7.40 6.69
CA VAL A 86 -5.02 8.76 6.19
C VAL A 86 -6.27 9.37 5.55
N ALA A 87 -6.98 8.59 4.73
CA ALA A 87 -8.21 9.03 4.07
C ALA A 87 -9.33 9.36 5.08
N ASP A 88 -9.38 8.66 6.21
CA ASP A 88 -10.31 8.99 7.29
C ASP A 88 -10.02 10.35 7.94
N ARG A 89 -8.73 10.71 8.08
CA ARG A 89 -8.28 11.90 8.84
C ARG A 89 -8.01 13.15 8.00
N ALA A 90 -7.82 12.98 6.68
CA ALA A 90 -7.49 14.08 5.75
C ALA A 90 -8.40 14.04 4.51
N ARG A 91 -9.70 13.81 4.72
CA ARG A 91 -10.71 13.65 3.64
C ARG A 91 -10.73 14.81 2.66
N ASP A 92 -10.57 16.01 3.16
CA ASP A 92 -10.54 17.27 2.43
C ASP A 92 -9.32 17.45 1.51
N ARG A 93 -8.25 16.68 1.77
CA ARG A 93 -7.01 16.71 0.98
C ARG A 93 -6.96 15.65 -0.12
N ILE A 94 -7.87 14.67 -0.10
CA ILE A 94 -7.83 13.50 -0.97
C ILE A 94 -8.96 13.53 -1.98
N ALA A 95 -8.60 13.63 -3.26
CA ALA A 95 -9.58 13.56 -4.36
C ALA A 95 -10.02 12.11 -4.63
N LYS A 96 -9.11 11.14 -4.50
CA LYS A 96 -9.39 9.73 -4.74
C LYS A 96 -8.47 8.82 -3.93
N LEU A 97 -9.02 7.72 -3.40
CA LEU A 97 -8.29 6.65 -2.74
C LEU A 97 -8.17 5.45 -3.69
N ILE A 98 -6.94 5.06 -4.03
CA ILE A 98 -6.64 3.99 -4.98
C ILE A 98 -5.97 2.84 -4.22
N TYR A 99 -6.57 1.67 -4.27
CA TYR A 99 -6.02 0.42 -3.74
C TYR A 99 -5.37 -0.38 -4.86
N ILE A 100 -4.11 -0.78 -4.69
CA ILE A 100 -3.42 -1.66 -5.64
C ILE A 100 -3.13 -2.96 -4.91
N ASP A 101 -3.89 -4.00 -5.20
CA ASP A 101 -3.78 -5.32 -4.58
C ASP A 101 -3.57 -5.23 -3.07
N ALA A 102 -4.50 -4.54 -2.40
CA ALA A 102 -4.32 -4.01 -1.06
C ALA A 102 -5.44 -4.38 -0.09
N PHE A 103 -5.14 -4.31 1.19
CA PHE A 103 -6.17 -4.32 2.22
C PHE A 103 -7.04 -3.06 2.10
N ALA A 104 -8.35 -3.25 2.14
CA ALA A 104 -9.33 -2.17 2.24
C ALA A 104 -10.15 -2.40 3.52
N PRO A 105 -9.64 -1.97 4.70
CA PRO A 105 -10.22 -2.31 5.99
C PRO A 105 -11.54 -1.58 6.26
N ASN A 106 -12.32 -2.17 7.17
CA ASN A 106 -13.37 -1.47 7.90
C ASN A 106 -12.81 -0.90 9.22
N ASP A 107 -13.64 -0.14 9.93
CA ASP A 107 -13.34 0.27 11.30
C ASP A 107 -13.14 -0.95 12.21
N GLY A 108 -12.09 -0.93 13.01
CA GLY A 108 -11.73 -2.03 13.92
C GLY A 108 -10.89 -3.16 13.28
N ASP A 109 -10.70 -3.17 11.97
CA ASP A 109 -9.89 -4.18 11.31
C ASP A 109 -8.39 -3.97 11.57
N SER A 110 -7.67 -5.07 11.82
CA SER A 110 -6.19 -5.12 11.74
C SER A 110 -5.76 -6.11 10.66
N VAL A 111 -4.53 -6.01 10.16
CA VAL A 111 -4.03 -7.00 9.18
C VAL A 111 -4.15 -8.41 9.73
N MET A 112 -3.74 -8.63 10.99
CA MET A 112 -3.79 -9.95 11.61
C MET A 112 -5.22 -10.47 11.78
N ALA A 113 -6.21 -9.62 12.05
CA ALA A 113 -7.60 -10.01 12.18
C ALA A 113 -8.23 -10.41 10.84
N ILE A 114 -7.87 -9.69 9.76
CA ILE A 114 -8.46 -9.90 8.44
C ILE A 114 -7.70 -10.89 7.55
N LEU A 115 -6.53 -11.37 7.95
CA LEU A 115 -5.81 -12.42 7.23
C LEU A 115 -6.47 -13.79 7.45
N PRO A 116 -6.54 -14.64 6.40
CA PRO A 116 -6.83 -16.06 6.57
C PRO A 116 -5.85 -16.72 7.55
N GLU A 117 -6.31 -17.75 8.28
CA GLU A 117 -5.51 -18.41 9.32
C GLU A 117 -4.15 -18.90 8.79
N ALA A 118 -4.12 -19.57 7.64
CA ALA A 118 -2.89 -20.05 7.01
C ALA A 118 -1.90 -18.91 6.71
N ALA A 119 -2.39 -17.77 6.23
CA ALA A 119 -1.57 -16.60 5.95
C ALA A 119 -1.08 -15.93 7.24
N ARG A 120 -1.89 -15.94 8.30
CA ARG A 120 -1.54 -15.43 9.64
C ARG A 120 -0.44 -16.27 10.27
N ALA A 121 -0.52 -17.60 10.15
CA ALA A 121 0.49 -18.52 10.69
C ALA A 121 1.90 -18.29 10.11
N GLN A 122 1.98 -17.81 8.86
CA GLN A 122 3.22 -17.46 8.18
C GLN A 122 3.81 -16.09 8.61
N ARG A 123 3.09 -15.30 9.39
CA ARG A 123 3.47 -13.92 9.79
C ARG A 123 3.70 -13.80 11.29
N LYS A 124 4.25 -14.86 11.89
CA LYS A 124 4.61 -14.83 13.31
C LYS A 124 5.77 -13.86 13.54
N PRO A 125 5.65 -12.94 14.50
CA PRO A 125 6.76 -12.10 14.88
C PRO A 125 7.91 -12.96 15.44
N SER A 126 9.14 -12.54 15.15
CA SER A 126 10.34 -13.01 15.85
C SER A 126 10.41 -12.43 17.29
N ALA A 127 11.33 -12.93 18.09
CA ALA A 127 11.44 -12.55 19.50
C ALA A 127 11.73 -11.04 19.71
N ASP A 128 12.27 -10.36 18.69
CA ASP A 128 12.55 -8.93 18.68
C ASP A 128 11.33 -8.06 18.28
N GLY A 129 10.16 -8.68 18.02
CA GLY A 129 8.93 -7.98 17.68
C GLY A 129 8.78 -7.58 16.20
N PHE A 130 9.52 -8.23 15.30
CA PHE A 130 9.43 -7.97 13.87
C PHE A 130 8.95 -9.20 13.09
N ILE A 131 8.24 -8.94 11.98
CA ILE A 131 7.80 -9.96 11.03
C ILE A 131 8.78 -9.97 9.84
N PRO A 132 9.53 -11.05 9.61
CA PRO A 132 10.46 -11.13 8.49
C PRO A 132 9.72 -11.08 7.15
N PRO A 133 10.38 -10.59 6.06
CA PRO A 133 9.79 -10.60 4.74
C PRO A 133 9.58 -12.04 4.24
N GLY A 134 8.38 -12.31 3.71
CA GLY A 134 8.12 -13.54 2.97
C GLY A 134 8.80 -13.54 1.59
N PRO A 135 8.78 -14.66 0.84
CA PRO A 135 9.34 -14.70 -0.51
C PRO A 135 8.66 -13.70 -1.44
N MET A 136 9.39 -13.20 -2.43
CA MET A 136 8.79 -12.45 -3.54
C MET A 136 7.95 -13.39 -4.41
N PRO A 137 6.93 -12.85 -5.13
CA PRO A 137 6.13 -13.64 -6.06
C PRO A 137 7.02 -14.44 -7.02
N PRO A 138 6.65 -15.70 -7.35
CA PRO A 138 7.51 -16.60 -8.14
C PRO A 138 7.75 -16.09 -9.57
N ASP A 139 6.84 -15.32 -10.12
CA ASP A 139 6.93 -14.69 -11.45
C ASP A 139 7.72 -13.38 -11.47
N THR A 140 8.32 -12.98 -10.33
CA THR A 140 9.20 -11.79 -10.28
C THR A 140 10.44 -12.06 -11.12
N PRO A 141 10.74 -11.21 -12.13
CA PRO A 141 11.95 -11.34 -12.95
C PRO A 141 13.22 -11.42 -12.11
N ALA A 142 14.21 -12.17 -12.56
CA ALA A 142 15.43 -12.42 -11.82
C ALA A 142 16.17 -11.13 -11.43
N ASP A 143 16.27 -10.17 -12.34
CA ASP A 143 16.92 -8.87 -12.10
C ASP A 143 16.14 -8.03 -11.06
N ASP A 144 14.81 -8.03 -11.14
CA ASP A 144 13.95 -7.35 -10.17
C ASP A 144 14.07 -7.99 -8.78
N ARG A 145 14.15 -9.31 -8.73
CA ARG A 145 14.38 -10.04 -7.48
C ARG A 145 15.74 -9.71 -6.88
N ALA A 146 16.81 -9.80 -7.68
CA ALA A 146 18.17 -9.52 -7.23
C ALA A 146 18.32 -8.07 -6.70
N TRP A 147 17.58 -7.13 -7.32
CA TRP A 147 17.54 -5.75 -6.87
C TRP A 147 16.72 -5.55 -5.61
N ALA A 148 15.51 -6.08 -5.55
CA ALA A 148 14.54 -5.73 -4.52
C ALA A 148 14.70 -6.54 -3.22
N GLU A 149 15.08 -7.83 -3.31
CA GLU A 149 15.11 -8.72 -2.16
C GLU A 149 16.07 -8.26 -1.05
N PRO A 150 17.31 -7.79 -1.34
CA PRO A 150 18.23 -7.28 -0.32
C PRO A 150 17.79 -5.99 0.36
N LEU A 151 16.86 -5.24 -0.23
CA LEU A 151 16.38 -3.96 0.29
C LEU A 151 15.18 -4.10 1.23
N ARG A 152 14.64 -5.31 1.37
CA ARG A 152 13.46 -5.58 2.18
C ARG A 152 13.82 -5.75 3.64
N LEU A 153 13.30 -4.87 4.48
CA LEU A 153 13.50 -4.92 5.93
C LEU A 153 12.35 -5.62 6.65
N PRO A 154 12.58 -6.25 7.82
CA PRO A 154 11.52 -6.79 8.66
C PRO A 154 10.51 -5.71 9.05
N GLN A 155 9.24 -6.09 9.12
CA GLN A 155 8.11 -5.20 9.44
C GLN A 155 7.88 -5.21 10.96
N PRO A 156 7.74 -4.05 11.64
CA PRO A 156 7.33 -4.03 13.04
C PRO A 156 5.97 -4.71 13.22
N ALA A 157 5.87 -5.67 14.12
CA ALA A 157 4.68 -6.54 14.24
C ALA A 157 3.41 -5.76 14.61
N ARG A 158 3.53 -4.73 15.45
CA ARG A 158 2.40 -3.90 15.86
C ARG A 158 1.70 -3.18 14.72
N THR A 159 2.40 -2.96 13.58
CA THR A 159 1.77 -2.39 12.37
C THR A 159 0.72 -3.33 11.77
N PHE A 160 0.83 -4.64 12.01
CA PHE A 160 -0.13 -5.65 11.56
C PHE A 160 -1.19 -5.97 12.62
N GLU A 161 -0.84 -5.80 13.89
CA GLU A 161 -1.68 -6.16 15.03
C GLU A 161 -2.65 -5.06 15.42
N GLN A 162 -2.25 -3.79 15.27
CA GLN A 162 -3.05 -2.66 15.70
C GLN A 162 -4.32 -2.51 14.83
N PRO A 163 -5.51 -2.49 15.43
CA PRO A 163 -6.74 -2.20 14.73
C PRO A 163 -6.79 -0.75 14.24
N LEU A 164 -7.21 -0.57 13.00
CA LEU A 164 -7.52 0.76 12.47
C LEU A 164 -8.79 1.30 13.13
N LYS A 165 -8.76 2.54 13.60
CA LYS A 165 -9.92 3.24 14.14
C LYS A 165 -10.28 4.43 13.26
N PHE A 166 -11.55 4.50 12.85
CA PHE A 166 -12.11 5.64 12.14
C PHE A 166 -12.51 6.74 13.12
N HIS A 167 -12.21 7.98 12.76
CA HIS A 167 -12.54 9.18 13.53
C HIS A 167 -13.69 9.95 12.91
N GLY A 168 -13.87 9.85 11.60
CA GLY A 168 -14.85 10.63 10.82
C GLY A 168 -16.05 9.82 10.29
N GLY A 169 -16.30 8.60 10.81
CA GLY A 169 -17.37 7.73 10.30
C GLY A 169 -17.07 7.14 8.90
N PRO A 170 -18.08 6.65 8.18
CA PRO A 170 -17.87 5.98 6.89
C PRO A 170 -17.14 6.85 5.87
N LEU A 171 -16.24 6.24 5.09
CA LEU A 171 -15.54 6.91 4.00
C LEU A 171 -16.47 7.10 2.80
N THR A 172 -16.67 8.34 2.38
CA THR A 172 -17.54 8.71 1.26
C THR A 172 -16.78 9.19 0.02
N LEU A 173 -15.43 9.34 0.13
CA LEU A 173 -14.61 9.79 -1.01
C LEU A 173 -14.56 8.73 -2.13
N PRO A 174 -14.30 9.17 -3.40
CA PRO A 174 -14.15 8.27 -4.52
C PRO A 174 -13.05 7.23 -4.27
N ARG A 175 -13.35 5.97 -4.56
CA ARG A 175 -12.42 4.84 -4.39
C ARG A 175 -12.23 4.10 -5.69
N HIS A 176 -11.03 3.56 -5.89
CA HIS A 176 -10.70 2.72 -7.03
C HIS A 176 -9.85 1.52 -6.57
N TYR A 177 -10.15 0.33 -7.05
CA TYR A 177 -9.41 -0.90 -6.70
C TYR A 177 -8.77 -1.51 -7.95
N ILE A 178 -7.45 -1.67 -7.94
CA ILE A 178 -6.69 -2.36 -9.00
C ILE A 178 -6.29 -3.74 -8.45
N TYR A 179 -6.87 -4.78 -9.03
CA TYR A 179 -6.66 -6.16 -8.61
C TYR A 179 -5.63 -6.85 -9.49
N CYS A 180 -4.64 -7.52 -8.86
CA CYS A 180 -3.64 -8.33 -9.55
C CYS A 180 -4.15 -9.75 -9.76
N SER A 181 -4.34 -10.18 -11.01
CA SER A 181 -5.00 -11.45 -11.33
C SER A 181 -4.14 -12.71 -11.17
N ARG A 182 -2.81 -12.55 -10.98
CA ARG A 182 -1.87 -13.69 -10.84
C ARG A 182 -1.57 -14.06 -9.39
N ASN A 183 -2.54 -13.88 -8.47
CA ASN A 183 -2.36 -14.13 -7.03
C ASN A 183 -2.74 -15.55 -6.56
N ALA A 184 -3.21 -16.43 -7.45
CA ALA A 184 -3.54 -17.80 -7.09
C ALA A 184 -2.28 -18.59 -6.67
N PRO A 185 -2.40 -19.58 -5.75
CA PRO A 185 -3.61 -20.07 -5.11
C PRO A 185 -4.04 -19.27 -3.84
N ASP A 186 -3.15 -18.47 -3.24
CA ASP A 186 -3.38 -17.80 -1.95
C ASP A 186 -3.90 -16.36 -2.12
N ASP A 187 -4.94 -16.19 -2.90
CA ASP A 187 -5.50 -14.88 -3.21
C ASP A 187 -6.26 -14.25 -2.02
N ARG A 188 -5.53 -13.54 -1.19
CA ARG A 188 -6.05 -12.82 -0.03
C ARG A 188 -6.74 -11.50 -0.36
N PHE A 189 -6.55 -10.98 -1.58
CA PHE A 189 -7.03 -9.66 -1.99
C PHE A 189 -8.31 -9.71 -2.84
N ARG A 190 -8.66 -10.85 -3.40
CA ARG A 190 -9.86 -11.04 -4.22
C ARG A 190 -11.13 -10.53 -3.52
N ARG A 191 -11.29 -10.78 -2.25
CA ARG A 191 -12.46 -10.36 -1.48
C ARG A 191 -12.62 -8.83 -1.43
N PHE A 192 -11.53 -8.06 -1.46
CA PHE A 192 -11.58 -6.59 -1.48
C PHE A 192 -11.93 -6.08 -2.88
N TYR A 193 -11.48 -6.75 -3.92
CA TYR A 193 -11.91 -6.51 -5.29
C TYR A 193 -13.40 -6.80 -5.47
N ASP A 194 -13.88 -7.94 -4.99
CA ASP A 194 -15.30 -8.30 -5.03
C ASP A 194 -16.14 -7.29 -4.23
N ARG A 195 -15.60 -6.77 -3.12
CA ARG A 195 -16.22 -5.68 -2.36
C ARG A 195 -16.28 -4.40 -3.18
N ALA A 196 -15.21 -4.03 -3.88
CA ALA A 196 -15.17 -2.84 -4.73
C ALA A 196 -16.27 -2.87 -5.80
N ILE A 197 -16.43 -4.02 -6.46
CA ILE A 197 -17.51 -4.24 -7.45
C ILE A 197 -18.88 -4.09 -6.78
N ARG A 198 -19.11 -4.79 -5.66
CA ARG A 198 -20.40 -4.77 -4.96
C ARG A 198 -20.79 -3.40 -4.42
N GLU A 199 -19.81 -2.60 -3.98
CA GLU A 199 -20.03 -1.25 -3.45
C GLU A 199 -19.94 -0.15 -4.52
N GLY A 200 -19.77 -0.52 -5.81
CA GLY A 200 -19.76 0.43 -6.92
C GLY A 200 -18.51 1.32 -6.98
N TRP A 201 -17.37 0.87 -6.44
CA TRP A 201 -16.11 1.59 -6.60
C TRP A 201 -15.61 1.45 -8.03
N GLY A 202 -14.82 2.42 -8.50
CA GLY A 202 -14.03 2.19 -9.70
C GLY A 202 -13.15 0.95 -9.52
N HIS A 203 -12.97 0.15 -10.57
CA HIS A 203 -12.14 -1.04 -10.48
C HIS A 203 -11.52 -1.41 -11.81
N ASP A 204 -10.33 -1.99 -11.73
CA ASP A 204 -9.57 -2.56 -12.85
C ASP A 204 -8.92 -3.87 -12.42
N THR A 205 -8.57 -4.69 -13.41
CA THR A 205 -7.74 -5.88 -13.25
C THR A 205 -6.46 -5.68 -14.03
N ILE A 206 -5.33 -6.04 -13.43
CA ILE A 206 -4.03 -6.07 -14.08
C ILE A 206 -3.49 -7.49 -14.11
N ASP A 207 -3.00 -7.94 -15.27
CA ASP A 207 -2.36 -9.25 -15.43
C ASP A 207 -0.94 -9.24 -14.85
N ALA A 208 -0.86 -9.29 -13.54
CA ALA A 208 0.35 -9.21 -12.76
C ALA A 208 0.21 -9.98 -11.46
N SER A 209 1.35 -10.29 -10.83
CA SER A 209 1.40 -10.68 -9.43
C SER A 209 1.36 -9.46 -8.51
N HIS A 210 1.51 -9.69 -7.21
CA HIS A 210 1.33 -8.72 -6.13
C HIS A 210 2.10 -7.39 -6.24
N ASN A 211 3.19 -7.32 -7.02
CA ASN A 211 4.04 -6.12 -7.10
C ASN A 211 4.07 -5.49 -8.50
N PRO A 212 2.92 -5.05 -9.08
CA PRO A 212 2.85 -4.54 -10.45
C PRO A 212 3.72 -3.29 -10.68
N HIS A 213 3.95 -2.49 -9.64
CA HIS A 213 4.82 -1.31 -9.66
C HIS A 213 6.31 -1.67 -9.88
N ILE A 214 6.69 -2.94 -9.69
CA ILE A 214 8.03 -3.47 -9.95
C ILE A 214 8.04 -4.26 -11.26
N THR A 215 7.08 -5.19 -11.43
CA THR A 215 7.14 -6.22 -12.48
C THR A 215 6.51 -5.80 -13.81
N CYS A 216 5.54 -4.90 -13.79
CA CYS A 216 4.86 -4.39 -14.99
C CYS A 216 4.43 -2.90 -14.83
N PRO A 217 5.39 -2.00 -14.55
CA PRO A 217 5.10 -0.61 -14.21
C PRO A 217 4.40 0.16 -15.33
N GLU A 218 4.65 -0.16 -16.61
CA GLU A 218 4.00 0.46 -17.76
C GLU A 218 2.49 0.14 -17.79
N ALA A 219 2.13 -1.11 -17.55
CA ALA A 219 0.72 -1.52 -17.51
C ALA A 219 -0.01 -0.86 -16.33
N LEU A 220 0.66 -0.81 -15.16
CA LEU A 220 0.10 -0.09 -14.01
C LEU A 220 -0.03 1.42 -14.29
N MET A 221 0.97 2.02 -14.95
CA MET A 221 0.93 3.43 -15.31
C MET A 221 -0.25 3.75 -16.24
N ALA A 222 -0.54 2.89 -17.22
CA ALA A 222 -1.67 3.08 -18.14
C ALA A 222 -3.02 3.09 -17.39
N ILE A 223 -3.16 2.29 -16.34
CA ILE A 223 -4.36 2.30 -15.49
C ILE A 223 -4.40 3.59 -14.67
N LEU A 224 -3.30 3.95 -13.99
CA LEU A 224 -3.24 5.14 -13.13
C LEU A 224 -3.47 6.43 -13.90
N ASP A 225 -2.97 6.53 -15.14
CA ASP A 225 -3.19 7.68 -16.04
C ASP A 225 -4.69 7.86 -16.36
N ARG A 226 -5.41 6.75 -16.62
CA ARG A 226 -6.85 6.77 -16.89
C ARG A 226 -7.69 7.09 -15.66
N VAL A 227 -7.28 6.66 -14.47
CA VAL A 227 -8.05 6.86 -13.24
C VAL A 227 -7.67 8.12 -12.48
N ALA A 228 -6.58 8.79 -12.86
CA ALA A 228 -6.22 10.09 -12.33
C ALA A 228 -7.22 11.14 -12.80
N LEU A 229 -7.77 11.88 -11.86
CA LEU A 229 -8.65 13.04 -12.15
C LEU A 229 -7.94 14.32 -11.79
#